data_b9b3de5c9db3d59247ae1c7dc4b587b2
#
_entry.id   b9b3de5c9db3d59247ae1c7dc4b587b2
#
_cell.length_a   1.000
_cell.length_b   1.000
_cell.length_c   1.000
_cell.angle_alpha   90.00
_cell.angle_beta   90.00
_cell.angle_gamma   90.00
#
_symmetry.space_group_name_H-M   'P 1'
#
loop_
_entity.id
_entity.type
_entity.pdbx_description
1 polymer ?
#
loop_
_entity_poly.entity_id
_entity_poly.type
_entity_poly.pdbx_seq_one_letter_code
_entity_poly.pdbx_strand_id
1 'polypeptide(L)'
;SDAVKIIGKLNKTQQVTVDIGGGAAKTVAPKLLHEIGCQVETINDELDKCSRGPDPTSDELVDLVSKTKNLGFAFDLDSDRVILVINGEKKSSDITLGLGVVKAIKLGIKKFVLSIDSSLAVEKYIMKHGGKVWRSKVGEANVIQMMIENDAEAGGEGSSGGFILKEFNMCRDGLLASGLIASMNDDKS
;
A
#
# COMPACT_ATOMS: atom_id res chain seq x y z
N SER A 1 -10.86 -1.64 14.16
CA SER A 1 -10.89 -2.67 13.09
C SER A 1 -9.73 -3.64 13.24
N ASP A 2 -9.77 -4.80 12.58
CA ASP A 2 -8.65 -5.76 12.63
C ASP A 2 -7.41 -5.19 11.94
N ALA A 3 -7.58 -4.39 10.90
CA ALA A 3 -6.48 -3.64 10.29
C ALA A 3 -5.72 -2.79 11.33
N VAL A 4 -6.42 -2.07 12.22
CA VAL A 4 -5.79 -1.26 13.27
C VAL A 4 -4.97 -2.11 14.25
N LYS A 5 -5.41 -3.35 14.54
CA LYS A 5 -4.64 -4.25 15.41
C LYS A 5 -3.31 -4.65 14.77
N ILE A 6 -3.30 -4.89 13.45
CA ILE A 6 -2.10 -5.25 12.69
C ILE A 6 -1.17 -4.04 12.50
N ILE A 7 -1.73 -2.89 12.12
CA ILE A 7 -0.97 -1.67 11.85
C ILE A 7 -0.38 -1.07 13.12
N GLY A 8 -1.14 -1.09 14.21
CA GLY A 8 -0.86 -0.35 15.44
C GLY A 8 -1.32 1.11 15.37
N LYS A 9 -1.28 1.80 16.52
CA LYS A 9 -1.54 3.24 16.59
C LYS A 9 -0.21 4.01 16.52
N LEU A 10 -0.25 5.17 15.87
CA LEU A 10 0.89 6.07 15.80
C LEU A 10 1.15 6.75 17.16
N ASN A 11 2.42 6.87 17.55
CA ASN A 11 2.83 7.64 18.72
C ASN A 11 2.83 9.15 18.45
N LYS A 12 3.01 9.54 17.18
CA LYS A 12 3.00 10.94 16.73
C LYS A 12 2.02 11.09 15.58
N THR A 13 1.19 12.13 15.64
CA THR A 13 0.26 12.47 14.57
C THR A 13 1.01 12.75 13.27
N GLN A 14 0.61 12.08 12.20
CA GLN A 14 1.12 12.29 10.84
C GLN A 14 0.05 12.91 9.96
N GLN A 15 0.41 13.96 9.23
CA GLN A 15 -0.46 14.53 8.19
C GLN A 15 -0.34 13.69 6.91
N VAL A 16 -1.48 13.31 6.35
CA VAL A 16 -1.57 12.57 5.09
C VAL A 16 -2.64 13.18 4.18
N THR A 17 -2.37 13.22 2.88
CA THR A 17 -3.35 13.61 1.87
C THR A 17 -3.83 12.36 1.13
N VAL A 18 -5.15 12.20 1.00
CA VAL A 18 -5.77 11.00 0.41
C VAL A 18 -6.58 11.39 -0.80
N ASP A 19 -6.15 10.91 -1.96
CA ASP A 19 -6.90 11.01 -3.21
C ASP A 19 -7.80 9.79 -3.37
N ILE A 20 -9.08 10.02 -3.19
CA ILE A 20 -10.10 8.96 -3.23
C ILE A 20 -10.37 8.46 -4.66
N GLY A 21 -10.11 9.31 -5.68
CA GLY A 21 -10.37 8.96 -7.08
C GLY A 21 -11.84 8.71 -7.41
N GLY A 22 -12.78 9.21 -6.59
CA GLY A 22 -14.22 8.94 -6.75
C GLY A 22 -14.63 7.50 -6.42
N GLY A 23 -13.73 6.72 -5.78
CA GLY A 23 -13.92 5.29 -5.55
C GLY A 23 -14.43 4.89 -4.17
N ALA A 24 -14.32 3.60 -3.86
CA ALA A 24 -14.80 2.96 -2.64
C ALA A 24 -14.04 3.41 -1.37
N ALA A 25 -12.82 3.93 -1.52
CA ALA A 25 -12.01 4.41 -0.40
C ALA A 25 -12.64 5.57 0.38
N LYS A 26 -13.66 6.27 -0.15
CA LYS A 26 -14.22 7.53 0.36
C LYS A 26 -14.47 7.54 1.87
N THR A 27 -15.07 6.48 2.39
CA THR A 27 -15.42 6.38 3.81
C THR A 27 -14.39 5.60 4.62
N VAL A 28 -13.79 4.60 4.00
CA VAL A 28 -12.99 3.61 4.73
C VAL A 28 -11.55 4.09 4.92
N ALA A 29 -10.92 4.69 3.89
CA ALA A 29 -9.54 5.15 3.99
C ALA A 29 -9.35 6.27 5.02
N PRO A 30 -10.14 7.36 5.02
CA PRO A 30 -10.02 8.38 6.05
C PRO A 30 -10.27 7.84 7.45
N LYS A 31 -11.28 6.98 7.61
CA LYS A 31 -11.60 6.37 8.90
C LYS A 31 -10.46 5.52 9.43
N LEU A 32 -9.90 4.62 8.62
CA LEU A 32 -8.77 3.79 9.00
C LEU A 32 -7.56 4.63 9.42
N LEU A 33 -7.20 5.62 8.59
CA LEU A 33 -6.05 6.48 8.84
C LEU A 33 -6.23 7.34 10.08
N HIS A 34 -7.45 7.85 10.35
CA HIS A 34 -7.76 8.53 11.61
C HIS A 34 -7.66 7.59 12.82
N GLU A 35 -8.19 6.37 12.71
CA GLU A 35 -8.15 5.39 13.81
C GLU A 35 -6.71 5.02 14.21
N ILE A 36 -5.76 5.03 13.28
CA ILE A 36 -4.34 4.80 13.58
C ILE A 36 -3.59 6.04 14.05
N GLY A 37 -4.20 7.25 13.98
CA GLY A 37 -3.63 8.51 14.50
C GLY A 37 -3.17 9.50 13.44
N CYS A 38 -3.54 9.34 12.15
CA CYS A 38 -3.25 10.32 11.11
C CYS A 38 -4.23 11.50 11.16
N GLN A 39 -3.75 12.67 10.76
CA GLN A 39 -4.57 13.80 10.36
C GLN A 39 -4.74 13.75 8.84
N VAL A 40 -5.98 13.55 8.37
CA VAL A 40 -6.29 13.23 6.98
C VAL A 40 -6.93 14.41 6.27
N GLU A 41 -6.39 14.78 5.13
CA GLU A 41 -7.03 15.65 4.14
C GLU A 41 -7.45 14.79 2.93
N THR A 42 -8.69 14.89 2.49
CA THR A 42 -9.20 14.16 1.31
C THR A 42 -9.33 15.06 0.10
N ILE A 43 -9.05 14.52 -1.08
CA ILE A 43 -9.31 15.15 -2.37
C ILE A 43 -9.97 14.14 -3.32
N ASN A 44 -10.59 14.63 -4.39
CA ASN A 44 -11.31 13.80 -5.36
C ASN A 44 -12.31 12.83 -4.71
N ASP A 45 -13.02 13.30 -3.69
CA ASP A 45 -13.96 12.48 -2.90
C ASP A 45 -15.41 12.54 -3.39
N GLU A 46 -15.69 13.36 -4.42
CA GLU A 46 -16.97 13.37 -5.12
C GLU A 46 -16.95 12.37 -6.29
N LEU A 47 -17.92 11.45 -6.31
CA LEU A 47 -17.98 10.34 -7.25
C LEU A 47 -17.94 10.77 -8.73
N ASP A 48 -18.55 11.92 -9.06
CA ASP A 48 -18.68 12.39 -10.45
C ASP A 48 -17.72 13.53 -10.81
N LYS A 49 -16.80 13.91 -9.90
CA LYS A 49 -15.93 15.08 -10.09
C LYS A 49 -14.47 14.76 -9.77
N CYS A 50 -13.99 13.63 -10.29
CA CYS A 50 -12.60 13.28 -10.14
C CYS A 50 -11.73 14.01 -11.17
N SER A 51 -10.65 14.64 -10.73
CA SER A 51 -9.72 15.36 -11.62
C SER A 51 -8.75 14.44 -12.36
N ARG A 52 -8.81 13.13 -12.13
CA ARG A 52 -7.93 12.13 -12.72
C ARG A 52 -8.69 10.89 -13.20
N GLY A 53 -8.01 10.04 -13.96
CA GLY A 53 -8.51 8.72 -14.35
C GLY A 53 -8.66 7.74 -13.19
N PRO A 54 -9.35 6.62 -13.40
CA PRO A 54 -9.64 5.62 -12.36
C PRO A 54 -8.41 4.86 -11.88
N ASP A 55 -7.38 4.75 -12.71
CA ASP A 55 -6.14 4.04 -12.40
C ASP A 55 -5.02 5.03 -12.03
N PRO A 56 -4.61 5.12 -10.75
CA PRO A 56 -3.57 6.04 -10.31
C PRO A 56 -2.17 5.66 -10.80
N THR A 57 -1.97 4.45 -11.32
CA THR A 57 -0.65 4.02 -11.83
C THR A 57 -0.27 4.78 -13.09
N SER A 58 -1.24 5.02 -13.96
CA SER A 58 -1.08 5.69 -15.27
C SER A 58 -1.29 7.20 -15.23
N ASP A 59 -1.70 7.77 -14.10
CA ASP A 59 -2.00 9.20 -13.93
C ASP A 59 -0.83 9.95 -13.29
N GLU A 60 -0.63 11.21 -13.63
CA GLU A 60 0.43 12.05 -13.05
C GLU A 60 0.12 12.53 -11.62
N LEU A 61 -1.11 12.36 -11.14
CA LEU A 61 -1.58 12.73 -9.80
C LEU A 61 -1.30 14.19 -9.41
N VAL A 62 -1.46 15.11 -10.37
CA VAL A 62 -1.06 16.53 -10.24
C VAL A 62 -1.64 17.18 -8.99
N ASP A 63 -2.93 16.96 -8.70
CA ASP A 63 -3.58 17.53 -7.51
C ASP A 63 -3.02 16.95 -6.23
N LEU A 64 -2.81 15.64 -6.17
CA LEU A 64 -2.22 15.00 -4.99
C LEU A 64 -0.78 15.45 -4.78
N VAL A 65 0.02 15.51 -5.85
CA VAL A 65 1.42 16.00 -5.81
C VAL A 65 1.48 17.41 -5.25
N SER A 66 0.61 18.32 -5.75
CA SER A 66 0.59 19.72 -5.32
C SER A 66 0.18 19.93 -3.86
N LYS A 67 -0.71 19.08 -3.33
CA LYS A 67 -1.26 19.18 -1.98
C LYS A 67 -0.49 18.37 -0.94
N THR A 68 0.26 17.34 -1.36
CA THR A 68 1.00 16.49 -0.44
C THR A 68 2.26 17.16 0.09
N LYS A 69 2.31 17.39 1.40
CA LYS A 69 3.52 17.90 2.08
C LYS A 69 4.53 16.79 2.34
N ASN A 70 4.09 15.70 2.97
CA ASN A 70 4.96 14.59 3.38
C ASN A 70 4.56 13.28 2.70
N LEU A 71 3.32 12.83 2.91
CA LEU A 71 2.81 11.53 2.45
C LEU A 71 1.40 11.67 1.88
N GLY A 72 1.22 11.17 0.67
CA GLY A 72 -0.06 11.12 -0.02
C GLY A 72 -0.35 9.72 -0.53
N PHE A 73 -1.63 9.38 -0.62
CA PHE A 73 -2.14 8.10 -1.09
C PHE A 73 -3.18 8.33 -2.19
N ALA A 74 -3.00 7.74 -3.37
CA ALA A 74 -3.98 7.70 -4.44
C ALA A 74 -4.52 6.28 -4.61
N PHE A 75 -5.81 6.10 -4.40
CA PHE A 75 -6.49 4.81 -4.57
C PHE A 75 -7.09 4.66 -5.96
N ASP A 76 -7.21 3.44 -6.45
CA ASP A 76 -8.08 3.11 -7.57
C ASP A 76 -9.55 2.95 -7.11
N LEU A 77 -10.45 2.62 -8.03
CA LEU A 77 -11.90 2.69 -7.75
C LEU A 77 -12.36 1.69 -6.67
N ASP A 78 -11.82 0.50 -6.63
CA ASP A 78 -12.16 -0.56 -5.66
C ASP A 78 -11.19 -0.60 -4.47
N SER A 79 -10.14 0.24 -4.52
CA SER A 79 -9.18 0.47 -3.42
C SER A 79 -8.30 -0.74 -3.10
N ASP A 80 -8.13 -1.65 -4.06
CA ASP A 80 -7.20 -2.78 -3.93
C ASP A 80 -5.75 -2.37 -4.18
N ARG A 81 -5.53 -1.21 -4.85
CA ARG A 81 -4.23 -0.62 -5.18
C ARG A 81 -4.09 0.78 -4.58
N VAL A 82 -2.86 1.13 -4.26
CA VAL A 82 -2.52 2.48 -3.79
C VAL A 82 -1.18 2.93 -4.34
N ILE A 83 -1.12 4.16 -4.86
CA ILE A 83 0.10 4.81 -5.31
C ILE A 83 0.47 5.92 -4.34
N LEU A 84 1.76 6.08 -4.11
CA LEU A 84 2.30 7.01 -3.14
C LEU A 84 2.77 8.29 -3.78
N VAL A 85 2.52 9.39 -3.07
CA VAL A 85 3.22 10.66 -3.25
C VAL A 85 4.03 10.91 -1.98
N ILE A 86 5.33 11.09 -2.09
CA ILE A 86 6.22 11.33 -0.96
C ILE A 86 6.99 12.63 -1.23
N ASN A 87 6.84 13.61 -0.33
CA ASN A 87 7.46 14.94 -0.44
C ASN A 87 7.15 15.63 -1.78
N GLY A 88 5.89 15.56 -2.24
CA GLY A 88 5.47 16.19 -3.50
C GLY A 88 5.90 15.45 -4.77
N GLU A 89 6.38 14.21 -4.68
CA GLU A 89 6.78 13.40 -5.83
C GLU A 89 5.97 12.11 -5.89
N LYS A 90 5.33 11.84 -7.02
CA LYS A 90 4.73 10.54 -7.32
C LYS A 90 5.80 9.45 -7.33
N LYS A 91 5.57 8.35 -6.64
CA LYS A 91 6.47 7.20 -6.61
C LYS A 91 5.96 6.08 -7.53
N SER A 92 6.88 5.25 -8.01
CA SER A 92 6.49 4.06 -8.76
C SER A 92 5.69 3.08 -7.89
N SER A 93 4.83 2.30 -8.52
CA SER A 93 4.03 1.27 -7.84
C SER A 93 4.85 0.25 -7.04
N ASP A 94 6.07 -0.09 -7.52
CA ASP A 94 7.02 -0.92 -6.78
C ASP A 94 7.40 -0.36 -5.40
N ILE A 95 7.35 0.96 -5.21
CA ILE A 95 7.63 1.57 -3.90
C ILE A 95 6.52 1.24 -2.91
N THR A 96 5.26 1.22 -3.33
CA THR A 96 4.14 0.78 -2.47
C THR A 96 4.36 -0.65 -2.00
N LEU A 97 4.60 -1.57 -2.93
CA LEU A 97 4.91 -2.97 -2.62
C LEU A 97 6.14 -3.08 -1.70
N GLY A 98 7.22 -2.37 -2.03
CA GLY A 98 8.47 -2.40 -1.26
C GLY A 98 8.30 -1.92 0.17
N LEU A 99 7.55 -0.84 0.41
CA LEU A 99 7.28 -0.34 1.76
C LEU A 99 6.34 -1.27 2.53
N GLY A 100 5.33 -1.85 1.88
CA GLY A 100 4.50 -2.92 2.46
C GLY A 100 5.36 -4.10 2.93
N VAL A 101 6.29 -4.55 2.09
CA VAL A 101 7.26 -5.62 2.42
C VAL A 101 8.16 -5.23 3.58
N VAL A 102 8.70 -4.00 3.61
CA VAL A 102 9.52 -3.51 4.73
C VAL A 102 8.76 -3.61 6.05
N LYS A 103 7.50 -3.17 6.05
CA LYS A 103 6.66 -3.25 7.26
C LYS A 103 6.33 -4.70 7.63
N ALA A 104 6.01 -5.55 6.65
CA ALA A 104 5.76 -6.97 6.88
C ALA A 104 6.97 -7.67 7.53
N ILE A 105 8.18 -7.38 7.08
CA ILE A 105 9.41 -7.91 7.71
C ILE A 105 9.53 -7.47 9.16
N LYS A 106 9.22 -6.21 9.48
CA LYS A 106 9.20 -5.72 10.86
C LYS A 106 8.14 -6.40 11.74
N LEU A 107 7.04 -6.85 11.13
CA LEU A 107 6.03 -7.69 11.79
C LEU A 107 6.45 -9.17 11.93
N GLY A 108 7.64 -9.53 11.47
CA GLY A 108 8.19 -10.89 11.59
C GLY A 108 7.93 -11.79 10.38
N ILE A 109 7.27 -11.31 9.34
CA ILE A 109 6.99 -12.07 8.12
C ILE A 109 8.29 -12.46 7.41
N LYS A 110 8.36 -13.71 6.95
CA LYS A 110 9.58 -14.27 6.33
C LYS A 110 9.35 -14.88 4.95
N LYS A 111 8.13 -15.24 4.61
CA LYS A 111 7.81 -15.91 3.34
C LYS A 111 6.97 -15.01 2.45
N PHE A 112 7.50 -14.71 1.26
CA PHE A 112 6.91 -13.75 0.34
C PHE A 112 6.72 -14.34 -1.06
N VAL A 113 5.66 -13.94 -1.75
CA VAL A 113 5.48 -14.16 -3.18
C VAL A 113 5.42 -12.81 -3.89
N LEU A 114 6.27 -12.61 -4.89
CA LEU A 114 6.26 -11.42 -5.73
C LEU A 114 5.97 -11.81 -7.19
N SER A 115 5.19 -11.02 -7.90
CA SER A 115 5.04 -11.19 -9.34
C SER A 115 6.37 -11.00 -10.08
N ILE A 116 6.52 -11.63 -11.25
CA ILE A 116 7.80 -11.62 -12.00
C ILE A 116 8.21 -10.22 -12.45
N ASP A 117 7.26 -9.30 -12.61
CA ASP A 117 7.46 -7.90 -12.98
C ASP A 117 7.83 -6.97 -11.80
N SER A 118 7.80 -7.48 -10.57
CA SER A 118 8.21 -6.71 -9.38
C SER A 118 9.72 -6.50 -9.34
N SER A 119 10.13 -5.34 -8.81
CA SER A 119 11.53 -4.94 -8.71
C SER A 119 12.40 -5.96 -7.96
N LEU A 120 13.57 -6.27 -8.53
CA LEU A 120 14.59 -7.09 -7.87
C LEU A 120 15.11 -6.47 -6.57
N ALA A 121 14.99 -5.16 -6.41
CA ALA A 121 15.39 -4.50 -5.16
C ALA A 121 14.54 -4.97 -3.97
N VAL A 122 13.24 -5.20 -4.18
CA VAL A 122 12.34 -5.73 -3.14
C VAL A 122 12.75 -7.14 -2.73
N GLU A 123 13.02 -8.03 -3.70
CA GLU A 123 13.50 -9.38 -3.43
C GLU A 123 14.82 -9.38 -2.66
N LYS A 124 15.81 -8.60 -3.12
CA LYS A 124 17.11 -8.47 -2.44
C LYS A 124 16.95 -7.98 -1.01
N TYR A 125 16.02 -7.05 -0.78
CA TYR A 125 15.73 -6.55 0.56
C TYR A 125 15.19 -7.67 1.47
N ILE A 126 14.22 -8.46 0.99
CA ILE A 126 13.66 -9.61 1.73
C ILE A 126 14.76 -10.60 2.09
N MET A 127 15.57 -11.00 1.10
CA MET A 127 16.66 -11.98 1.30
C MET A 127 17.71 -11.47 2.30
N LYS A 128 18.08 -10.18 2.22
CA LYS A 128 19.01 -9.55 3.18
C LYS A 128 18.51 -9.62 4.62
N HIS A 129 17.18 -9.63 4.82
CA HIS A 129 16.55 -9.72 6.16
C HIS A 129 16.14 -11.16 6.53
N GLY A 130 16.72 -12.16 5.84
CA GLY A 130 16.52 -13.58 6.14
C GLY A 130 15.16 -14.13 5.71
N GLY A 131 14.47 -13.43 4.81
CA GLY A 131 13.23 -13.90 4.21
C GLY A 131 13.47 -14.77 2.98
N LYS A 132 12.43 -15.45 2.52
CA LYS A 132 12.38 -16.27 1.31
C LYS A 132 11.36 -15.72 0.33
N VAL A 133 11.70 -15.74 -0.96
CA VAL A 133 10.86 -15.21 -2.04
C VAL A 133 10.62 -16.28 -3.09
N TRP A 134 9.38 -16.35 -3.58
CA TRP A 134 9.00 -17.07 -4.80
C TRP A 134 8.47 -16.06 -5.81
N ARG A 135 8.66 -16.34 -7.08
CA ARG A 135 8.19 -15.51 -8.20
C ARG A 135 7.00 -16.16 -8.89
N SER A 136 5.86 -15.46 -8.92
CA SER A 136 4.68 -15.89 -9.65
C SER A 136 4.59 -15.22 -11.01
N LYS A 137 3.70 -15.73 -11.86
CA LYS A 137 3.20 -14.96 -13.02
C LYS A 137 2.49 -13.70 -12.52
N VAL A 138 2.42 -12.68 -13.40
CA VAL A 138 1.63 -11.47 -13.16
C VAL A 138 0.14 -11.83 -13.00
N GLY A 139 -0.54 -11.12 -12.12
CA GLY A 139 -1.95 -11.31 -11.79
C GLY A 139 -2.16 -11.81 -10.38
N GLU A 140 -3.04 -11.13 -9.65
CA GLU A 140 -3.34 -11.40 -8.24
C GLU A 140 -3.63 -12.89 -7.96
N ALA A 141 -4.45 -13.53 -8.81
CA ALA A 141 -4.77 -14.95 -8.68
C ALA A 141 -3.53 -15.85 -8.70
N ASN A 142 -2.53 -15.52 -9.54
CA ASN A 142 -1.28 -16.26 -9.63
C ASN A 142 -0.42 -16.06 -8.37
N VAL A 143 -0.39 -14.83 -7.84
CA VAL A 143 0.31 -14.52 -6.58
C VAL A 143 -0.31 -15.31 -5.43
N ILE A 144 -1.65 -15.26 -5.29
CA ILE A 144 -2.40 -15.97 -4.24
C ILE A 144 -2.20 -17.49 -4.34
N GLN A 145 -2.33 -18.06 -5.55
CA GLN A 145 -2.11 -19.49 -5.76
C GLN A 145 -0.72 -19.91 -5.26
N MET A 146 0.31 -19.18 -5.65
CA MET A 146 1.68 -19.47 -5.23
C MET A 146 1.91 -19.22 -3.73
N MET A 147 1.20 -18.24 -3.13
CA MET A 147 1.21 -18.04 -1.67
C MET A 147 0.65 -19.25 -0.93
N ILE A 148 -0.45 -19.82 -1.42
CA ILE A 148 -1.06 -21.04 -0.84
C ILE A 148 -0.10 -22.22 -0.97
N GLU A 149 0.45 -22.47 -2.15
CA GLU A 149 1.33 -23.60 -2.45
C GLU A 149 2.62 -23.60 -1.61
N ASN A 150 3.11 -22.43 -1.25
CA ASN A 150 4.37 -22.25 -0.51
C ASN A 150 4.17 -21.84 0.95
N ASP A 151 2.93 -21.77 1.42
CA ASP A 151 2.59 -21.24 2.74
C ASP A 151 3.25 -19.89 2.99
N ALA A 152 3.18 -19.00 1.98
CA ALA A 152 3.73 -17.66 2.10
C ALA A 152 2.75 -16.75 2.86
N GLU A 153 3.31 -15.80 3.60
CA GLU A 153 2.59 -14.97 4.57
C GLU A 153 2.22 -13.60 3.98
N ALA A 154 2.99 -13.14 2.99
CA ALA A 154 2.71 -11.91 2.27
C ALA A 154 3.09 -12.04 0.79
N GLY A 155 2.54 -11.14 -0.02
CA GLY A 155 2.84 -11.10 -1.44
C GLY A 155 2.41 -9.81 -2.10
N GLY A 156 2.56 -9.75 -3.42
CA GLY A 156 2.07 -8.62 -4.18
C GLY A 156 2.66 -8.48 -5.58
N GLU A 157 2.21 -7.41 -6.24
CA GLU A 157 2.57 -7.08 -7.61
C GLU A 157 3.18 -5.69 -7.68
N GLY A 158 4.42 -5.59 -8.17
CA GLY A 158 5.15 -4.32 -8.29
C GLY A 158 4.50 -3.36 -9.28
N SER A 159 4.06 -3.85 -10.43
CA SER A 159 3.47 -3.02 -11.49
C SER A 159 2.16 -2.33 -11.09
N SER A 160 1.41 -2.92 -10.17
CA SER A 160 0.12 -2.38 -9.73
C SER A 160 0.15 -1.68 -8.36
N GLY A 161 1.24 -1.83 -7.60
CA GLY A 161 1.30 -1.36 -6.22
C GLY A 161 0.41 -2.18 -5.27
N GLY A 162 0.02 -3.38 -5.67
CA GLY A 162 -0.81 -4.28 -4.88
C GLY A 162 0.00 -5.02 -3.83
N PHE A 163 -0.44 -4.99 -2.57
CA PHE A 163 0.15 -5.69 -1.45
C PHE A 163 -0.87 -6.63 -0.80
N ILE A 164 -0.44 -7.85 -0.47
CA ILE A 164 -1.26 -8.89 0.16
C ILE A 164 -0.62 -9.30 1.49
N LEU A 165 -1.42 -9.36 2.54
CA LEU A 165 -1.03 -9.89 3.84
C LEU A 165 -2.02 -10.99 4.27
N LYS A 166 -1.57 -12.25 4.26
CA LYS A 166 -2.39 -13.45 4.52
C LYS A 166 -3.16 -13.39 5.83
N GLU A 167 -2.54 -12.86 6.88
CA GLU A 167 -3.16 -12.73 8.20
C GLU A 167 -4.40 -11.83 8.17
N PHE A 168 -4.42 -10.83 7.29
CA PHE A 168 -5.54 -9.91 7.15
C PHE A 168 -6.53 -10.38 6.09
N ASN A 169 -6.06 -10.57 4.86
CA ASN A 169 -6.90 -10.99 3.74
C ASN A 169 -6.04 -11.59 2.62
N MET A 170 -6.60 -12.57 1.89
CA MET A 170 -5.94 -13.17 0.73
C MET A 170 -6.34 -12.47 -0.57
N CYS A 171 -6.24 -11.14 -0.59
CA CYS A 171 -6.35 -10.29 -1.78
C CYS A 171 -5.46 -9.07 -1.61
N ARG A 172 -5.21 -8.35 -2.70
CA ARG A 172 -4.57 -7.02 -2.63
C ARG A 172 -5.43 -6.10 -1.79
N ASP A 173 -4.78 -5.28 -0.98
CA ASP A 173 -5.47 -4.36 -0.09
C ASP A 173 -4.70 -3.04 0.03
N GLY A 174 -5.14 -2.04 -0.76
CA GLY A 174 -4.55 -0.71 -0.76
C GLY A 174 -4.81 0.04 0.55
N LEU A 175 -5.93 -0.26 1.23
CA LEU A 175 -6.25 0.37 2.52
C LEU A 175 -5.30 -0.11 3.61
N LEU A 176 -5.08 -1.43 3.70
CA LEU A 176 -4.10 -1.99 4.63
C LEU A 176 -2.70 -1.47 4.32
N ALA A 177 -2.30 -1.49 3.04
CA ALA A 177 -0.99 -0.99 2.61
C ALA A 177 -0.77 0.47 3.01
N SER A 178 -1.77 1.35 2.79
CA SER A 178 -1.69 2.76 3.18
C SER A 178 -1.48 2.95 4.68
N GLY A 179 -2.21 2.19 5.50
CA GLY A 179 -2.07 2.23 6.96
C GLY A 179 -0.71 1.72 7.44
N LEU A 180 -0.23 0.60 6.90
CA LEU A 180 1.10 0.06 7.20
C LEU A 180 2.21 1.05 6.85
N ILE A 181 2.12 1.70 5.68
CA ILE A 181 3.10 2.69 5.23
C ILE A 181 3.05 3.95 6.08
N ALA A 182 1.84 4.46 6.39
CA ALA A 182 1.69 5.60 7.29
C ALA A 182 2.33 5.35 8.66
N SER A 183 2.27 4.11 9.17
CA SER A 183 2.85 3.77 10.47
C SER A 183 4.39 3.70 10.48
N MET A 184 5.06 3.74 9.33
CA MET A 184 6.53 3.59 9.26
C MET A 184 7.30 4.78 9.82
N ASN A 185 6.72 5.99 9.83
CA ASN A 185 7.39 7.18 10.37
C ASN A 185 7.55 7.16 11.90
N ASP A 186 6.81 6.28 12.59
CA ASP A 186 6.90 6.07 14.03
C ASP A 186 8.05 5.12 14.44
N ASP A 187 8.59 4.37 13.47
CA ASP A 187 9.63 3.36 13.72
C ASP A 187 11.05 3.96 13.90
N LYS A 188 11.18 5.28 14.01
CA LYS A 188 12.46 6.01 14.15
C LYS A 188 12.83 6.35 15.59
N SER A 189 12.24 5.67 16.57
CA SER A 189 12.61 5.85 17.99
C SER A 189 13.35 4.63 18.51
#